data_860a12ba51b8664d16662bf6fa2bce49
#
_entry.id   860a12ba51b8664d16662bf6fa2bce49
#
_cell.length_a   1.000
_cell.length_b   1.000
_cell.length_c   1.000
_cell.angle_alpha   90.00
_cell.angle_beta   90.00
_cell.angle_gamma   90.00
#
_symmetry.space_group_name_H-M   'P 1'
#
loop_
_entity.id
_entity.type
_entity.pdbx_description
1 polymer ?
#
loop_
_entity_poly.entity_id
_entity_poly.type
_entity_poly.pdbx_seq_one_letter_code
_entity_poly.pdbx_strand_id
1 'polypeptide(L)'
;MPHVDTMRSGVKVSSSSGVLPTLCVVAASDLTPTLLTEVFGPFSVVARWRDMEDLISAVRKLSGQLTATVHCSSEDTADCDELTRELQWRAGRFVMNGYPTGVEPSYAMHHGGPFPAASLPHFTSIGMGAMKRFVRPLCYQDVPDELLPRELQDSNPLGLMRLVDGRYSREGVTRPLD
;
A
#
# COMPACT_ATOMS: atom_id res chain seq x y z
N MET A 1 29.72 6.07 17.41
CA MET A 1 28.49 6.72 16.91
C MET A 1 28.52 6.61 15.39
N PRO A 2 27.42 6.26 14.70
CA PRO A 2 27.40 6.24 13.25
C PRO A 2 27.69 7.65 12.72
N HIS A 3 28.48 7.72 11.67
CA HIS A 3 28.81 9.00 11.02
C HIS A 3 27.61 9.48 10.22
N VAL A 4 26.92 10.51 10.70
CA VAL A 4 25.77 11.11 10.04
C VAL A 4 26.20 12.44 9.43
N ASP A 5 26.31 12.48 8.11
CA ASP A 5 26.52 13.73 7.40
C ASP A 5 25.18 14.46 7.25
N THR A 6 25.02 15.57 7.91
CA THR A 6 23.82 16.41 7.79
C THR A 6 24.07 17.50 6.76
N MET A 7 23.46 17.36 5.58
CA MET A 7 23.46 18.42 4.58
C MET A 7 22.26 19.34 4.80
N ARG A 8 22.51 20.56 5.24
CA ARG A 8 21.50 21.61 5.27
C ARG A 8 21.45 22.29 3.91
N SER A 9 20.32 22.25 3.24
CA SER A 9 20.11 23.01 2.01
C SER A 9 20.23 24.50 2.30
N GLY A 10 21.13 25.20 1.61
CA GLY A 10 21.31 26.65 1.71
C GLY A 10 20.21 27.49 1.06
N VAL A 11 19.07 26.88 0.71
CA VAL A 11 17.92 27.61 0.19
C VAL A 11 17.34 28.43 1.33
N LYS A 12 17.44 29.76 1.21
CA LYS A 12 16.70 30.68 2.09
C LYS A 12 15.21 30.52 1.82
N VAL A 13 14.58 29.62 2.54
CA VAL A 13 13.13 29.54 2.57
C VAL A 13 12.66 30.65 3.50
N SER A 14 12.09 31.70 2.93
CA SER A 14 11.36 32.74 3.69
C SER A 14 10.03 32.14 4.15
N SER A 15 10.06 31.18 5.07
CA SER A 15 8.87 30.68 5.70
C SER A 15 8.72 31.36 7.05
N SER A 16 7.54 31.85 7.33
CA SER A 16 7.16 32.39 8.64
C SER A 16 7.27 31.35 9.78
N SER A 17 7.50 30.07 9.48
CA SER A 17 7.59 28.95 10.43
C SER A 17 9.00 28.65 10.93
N GLY A 18 10.05 29.20 10.31
CA GLY A 18 11.45 29.00 10.74
C GLY A 18 11.99 27.58 10.61
N VAL A 19 11.28 26.63 9.97
CA VAL A 19 11.74 25.26 9.79
C VAL A 19 12.64 25.16 8.56
N LEU A 20 13.87 24.69 8.76
CA LEU A 20 14.84 24.50 7.67
C LEU A 20 14.74 23.09 7.07
N PRO A 21 14.70 22.96 5.73
CA PRO A 21 14.83 21.67 5.08
C PRO A 21 16.12 20.97 5.51
N THR A 22 16.03 19.70 5.83
CA THR A 22 17.16 18.90 6.32
C THR A 22 17.26 17.61 5.53
N LEU A 23 18.45 17.31 5.03
CA LEU A 23 18.80 16.05 4.40
C LEU A 23 19.88 15.37 5.25
N CYS A 24 19.59 14.17 5.76
CA CYS A 24 20.56 13.31 6.42
C CYS A 24 21.11 12.30 5.43
N VAL A 25 22.43 12.17 5.35
CA VAL A 25 23.11 11.18 4.52
C VAL A 25 23.85 10.20 5.42
N VAL A 26 23.58 8.91 5.28
CA VAL A 26 24.17 7.85 6.11
C VAL A 26 24.58 6.65 5.26
N ALA A 27 25.44 5.77 5.78
CA ALA A 27 25.60 4.45 5.19
C ALA A 27 24.36 3.60 5.51
N ALA A 28 23.98 2.67 4.62
CA ALA A 28 22.84 1.78 4.82
C ALA A 28 23.02 0.89 6.07
N SER A 29 24.26 0.51 6.37
CA SER A 29 24.63 -0.20 7.61
C SER A 29 24.28 0.58 8.89
N ASP A 30 24.32 1.92 8.84
CA ASP A 30 24.17 2.82 9.98
C ASP A 30 22.71 3.27 10.20
N LEU A 31 21.77 2.76 9.40
CA LEU A 31 20.35 3.01 9.58
C LEU A 31 19.89 2.49 10.96
N THR A 32 19.36 3.40 11.75
CA THR A 32 18.77 3.12 13.08
C THR A 32 17.26 3.27 13.04
N PRO A 33 16.51 2.68 13.98
CA PRO A 33 15.06 2.88 14.07
C PRO A 33 14.65 4.35 14.13
N THR A 34 15.44 5.20 14.77
CA THR A 34 15.18 6.65 14.83
C THR A 34 15.23 7.31 13.45
N LEU A 35 16.20 6.92 12.61
CA LEU A 35 16.32 7.45 11.24
C LEU A 35 15.23 6.91 10.30
N LEU A 36 14.64 5.76 10.63
CA LEU A 36 13.56 5.14 9.88
C LEU A 36 12.16 5.60 10.35
N THR A 37 12.09 6.39 11.42
CA THR A 37 10.83 6.95 11.89
C THR A 37 10.46 8.17 11.03
N GLU A 38 9.20 8.21 10.58
CA GLU A 38 8.68 9.34 9.80
C GLU A 38 8.78 10.64 10.60
N VAL A 39 9.37 11.66 10.00
CA VAL A 39 9.39 13.03 10.51
C VAL A 39 8.43 13.86 9.67
N PHE A 40 7.34 14.32 10.27
CA PHE A 40 6.32 15.09 9.57
C PHE A 40 6.79 16.52 9.34
N GLY A 41 7.66 16.71 8.35
CA GLY A 41 8.30 17.99 8.04
C GLY A 41 9.24 17.89 6.84
N PRO A 42 9.95 18.97 6.50
CA PRO A 42 10.90 19.01 5.37
C PRO A 42 12.20 18.27 5.72
N PHE A 43 12.11 17.00 5.97
CA PHE A 43 13.19 16.12 6.37
C PHE A 43 13.24 14.88 5.46
N SER A 44 14.44 14.47 5.07
CA SER A 44 14.68 13.24 4.32
C SER A 44 15.96 12.55 4.74
N VAL A 45 16.02 11.24 4.59
CA VAL A 45 17.20 10.43 4.82
C VAL A 45 17.62 9.80 3.49
N VAL A 46 18.90 9.92 3.17
CA VAL A 46 19.56 9.21 2.06
C VAL A 46 20.49 8.17 2.66
N ALA A 47 20.19 6.90 2.43
CA ALA A 47 21.06 5.80 2.81
C ALA A 47 21.88 5.36 1.58
N ARG A 48 23.21 5.40 1.71
CA ARG A 48 24.11 4.91 0.66
C ARG A 48 24.44 3.45 0.92
N TRP A 49 24.25 2.62 -0.06
CA TRP A 49 24.55 1.19 -0.02
C TRP A 49 25.76 0.87 -0.90
N ARG A 50 26.47 -0.20 -0.60
CA ARG A 50 27.71 -0.63 -1.29
C ARG A 50 27.43 -1.66 -2.37
N ASP A 51 26.55 -2.60 -2.07
CA ASP A 51 26.18 -3.73 -2.90
C ASP A 51 24.72 -4.13 -2.63
N MET A 52 24.20 -5.05 -3.40
CA MET A 52 22.78 -5.48 -3.30
C MET A 52 22.45 -6.10 -1.94
N GLU A 53 23.39 -6.81 -1.33
CA GLU A 53 23.20 -7.42 -0.01
C GLU A 53 23.01 -6.34 1.09
N ASP A 54 23.82 -5.28 1.03
CA ASP A 54 23.72 -4.13 1.93
C ASP A 54 22.37 -3.40 1.75
N LEU A 55 21.93 -3.22 0.50
CA LEU A 55 20.61 -2.64 0.17
C LEU A 55 19.47 -3.51 0.71
N ILE A 56 19.48 -4.81 0.45
CA ILE A 56 18.46 -5.74 0.92
C ILE A 56 18.39 -5.75 2.46
N SER A 57 19.56 -5.77 3.12
CA SER A 57 19.65 -5.68 4.58
C SER A 57 19.04 -4.38 5.13
N ALA A 58 19.25 -3.26 4.44
CA ALA A 58 18.64 -1.97 4.79
C ALA A 58 17.11 -2.01 4.61
N VAL A 59 16.63 -2.54 3.50
CA VAL A 59 15.19 -2.70 3.21
C VAL A 59 14.52 -3.58 4.27
N ARG A 60 15.19 -4.62 4.73
CA ARG A 60 14.67 -5.53 5.79
C ARG A 60 14.45 -4.84 7.14
N LYS A 61 15.12 -3.71 7.39
CA LYS A 61 14.90 -2.89 8.60
C LYS A 61 13.65 -2.01 8.52
N LEU A 62 13.09 -1.80 7.32
CA LEU A 62 11.91 -0.94 7.14
C LEU A 62 10.67 -1.61 7.74
N SER A 63 9.88 -0.84 8.44
CA SER A 63 8.50 -1.19 8.80
C SER A 63 7.56 -1.02 7.59
N GLY A 64 6.26 -1.27 7.76
CA GLY A 64 5.28 -1.06 6.70
C GLY A 64 5.25 0.37 6.19
N GLN A 65 5.21 0.52 4.85
CA GLN A 65 5.20 1.79 4.13
C GLN A 65 3.98 1.87 3.21
N LEU A 66 3.53 3.07 2.88
CA LEU A 66 2.46 3.27 1.90
C LEU A 66 2.94 2.93 0.49
N THR A 67 4.15 3.36 0.14
CA THR A 67 4.69 3.19 -1.21
C THR A 67 6.18 2.90 -1.17
N ALA A 68 6.62 2.02 -2.05
CA ALA A 68 8.02 1.83 -2.43
C ALA A 68 8.19 2.18 -3.90
N THR A 69 9.28 2.87 -4.23
CA THR A 69 9.65 3.18 -5.60
C THR A 69 11.06 2.69 -5.89
N VAL A 70 11.24 2.03 -7.02
CA VAL A 70 12.55 1.63 -7.54
C VAL A 70 12.79 2.33 -8.86
N HIS A 71 13.94 2.99 -8.98
CA HIS A 71 14.44 3.54 -10.23
C HIS A 71 15.61 2.68 -10.68
N CYS A 72 15.47 2.03 -11.82
CA CYS A 72 16.51 1.20 -12.42
C CYS A 72 16.48 1.29 -13.95
N SER A 73 17.60 0.96 -14.59
CA SER A 73 17.65 0.78 -16.04
C SER A 73 17.08 -0.57 -16.45
N SER A 74 16.86 -0.76 -17.75
CA SER A 74 16.46 -2.06 -18.30
C SER A 74 17.50 -3.15 -18.08
N GLU A 75 18.78 -2.76 -17.99
CA GLU A 75 19.91 -3.68 -17.77
C GLU A 75 19.95 -4.21 -16.33
N ASP A 76 19.48 -3.40 -15.36
CA ASP A 76 19.48 -3.75 -13.93
C ASP A 76 18.26 -4.58 -13.50
N THR A 77 17.31 -4.86 -14.41
CA THR A 77 16.03 -5.48 -14.06
C THR A 77 16.18 -6.86 -13.39
N ALA A 78 17.19 -7.63 -13.80
CA ALA A 78 17.44 -8.95 -13.21
C ALA A 78 17.92 -8.82 -11.75
N ASP A 79 18.73 -7.81 -11.44
CA ASP A 79 19.25 -7.57 -10.10
C ASP A 79 18.17 -6.99 -9.17
N CYS A 80 17.13 -6.37 -9.74
CA CYS A 80 16.00 -5.82 -8.99
C CYS A 80 14.99 -6.86 -8.51
N ASP A 81 15.08 -8.12 -8.92
CA ASP A 81 14.07 -9.15 -8.60
C ASP A 81 14.01 -9.43 -7.08
N GLU A 82 15.16 -9.65 -6.44
CA GLU A 82 15.21 -9.87 -4.99
C GLU A 82 14.75 -8.63 -4.22
N LEU A 83 15.20 -7.43 -4.64
CA LEU A 83 14.79 -6.16 -4.05
C LEU A 83 13.26 -5.98 -4.14
N THR A 84 12.68 -6.26 -5.30
CA THR A 84 11.23 -6.16 -5.52
C THR A 84 10.47 -7.11 -4.60
N ARG A 85 10.93 -8.36 -4.46
CA ARG A 85 10.32 -9.33 -3.54
C ARG A 85 10.34 -8.86 -2.09
N GLU A 86 11.44 -8.28 -1.63
CA GLU A 86 11.55 -7.73 -0.28
C GLU A 86 10.65 -6.51 -0.06
N LEU A 87 10.55 -5.63 -1.04
CA LEU A 87 9.72 -4.43 -0.97
C LEU A 87 8.22 -4.74 -0.98
N GLN A 88 7.77 -5.80 -1.66
CA GLN A 88 6.36 -6.23 -1.67
C GLN A 88 5.83 -6.56 -0.26
N TRP A 89 6.67 -7.04 0.62
CA TRP A 89 6.30 -7.31 2.01
C TRP A 89 6.20 -6.04 2.87
N ARG A 90 6.73 -4.92 2.39
CA ARG A 90 6.89 -3.70 3.17
C ARG A 90 6.08 -2.52 2.66
N ALA A 91 5.54 -2.59 1.45
CA ALA A 91 4.79 -1.49 0.87
C ALA A 91 3.43 -1.93 0.34
N GLY A 92 2.44 -1.07 0.46
CA GLY A 92 1.12 -1.30 -0.12
C GLY A 92 1.04 -0.99 -1.61
N ARG A 93 1.94 -0.16 -2.11
CA ARG A 93 2.03 0.21 -3.52
C ARG A 93 3.49 0.18 -3.96
N PHE A 94 3.75 -0.51 -5.07
CA PHE A 94 5.07 -0.57 -5.68
C PHE A 94 5.06 0.23 -7.00
N VAL A 95 6.07 1.07 -7.19
CA VAL A 95 6.21 1.93 -8.37
C VAL A 95 7.58 1.70 -9.00
N MET A 96 7.62 1.48 -10.31
CA MET A 96 8.86 1.35 -11.06
C MET A 96 9.06 2.59 -11.93
N ASN A 97 10.25 3.21 -11.82
CA ASN A 97 10.67 4.36 -12.61
C ASN A 97 9.67 5.53 -12.61
N GLY A 98 8.93 5.70 -11.50
CA GLY A 98 7.96 6.77 -11.33
C GLY A 98 8.07 7.43 -9.97
N TYR A 99 7.30 8.48 -9.76
CA TYR A 99 7.23 9.16 -8.48
C TYR A 99 5.89 8.83 -7.78
N PRO A 100 5.88 8.59 -6.45
CA PRO A 100 4.69 8.18 -5.73
C PRO A 100 3.74 9.32 -5.39
N THR A 101 3.86 10.48 -6.02
CA THR A 101 3.19 11.73 -5.66
C THR A 101 1.71 11.79 -6.05
N GLY A 102 1.28 11.01 -7.04
CA GLY A 102 -0.11 10.98 -7.50
C GLY A 102 -0.76 9.62 -7.26
N VAL A 103 -2.07 9.63 -6.97
CA VAL A 103 -2.88 8.42 -6.86
C VAL A 103 -4.14 8.61 -7.70
N GLU A 104 -4.24 7.86 -8.79
CA GLU A 104 -5.43 7.87 -9.63
C GLU A 104 -6.49 6.93 -9.04
N PRO A 105 -7.72 7.40 -8.75
CA PRO A 105 -8.80 6.55 -8.28
C PRO A 105 -9.22 5.54 -9.35
N SER A 106 -9.00 4.27 -9.10
CA SER A 106 -9.37 3.16 -9.99
C SER A 106 -9.75 1.91 -9.19
N TYR A 107 -10.28 0.90 -9.86
CA TYR A 107 -10.58 -0.39 -9.21
C TYR A 107 -9.34 -1.14 -8.73
N ALA A 108 -8.22 -0.99 -9.43
CA ALA A 108 -6.94 -1.62 -9.08
C ALA A 108 -6.13 -0.84 -8.05
N MET A 109 -6.54 0.40 -7.73
CA MET A 109 -5.77 1.24 -6.82
C MET A 109 -5.87 0.73 -5.38
N HIS A 110 -4.71 0.55 -4.78
CA HIS A 110 -4.56 0.31 -3.34
C HIS A 110 -3.66 1.39 -2.73
N HIS A 111 -4.24 2.23 -1.88
CA HIS A 111 -3.52 3.22 -1.08
C HIS A 111 -3.68 2.86 0.41
N GLY A 112 -2.81 2.05 0.85
CA GLY A 112 -2.69 1.47 2.18
C GLY A 112 -1.32 0.82 2.31
N GLY A 113 -1.14 -0.13 3.22
CA GLY A 113 0.12 -0.84 3.37
C GLY A 113 0.16 -1.67 4.64
N PRO A 114 1.23 -2.45 4.84
CA PRO A 114 1.43 -3.18 6.09
C PRO A 114 1.54 -2.21 7.27
N PHE A 115 1.20 -2.69 8.47
CA PHE A 115 1.40 -1.88 9.68
C PHE A 115 2.88 -1.43 9.81
N PRO A 116 3.17 -0.16 10.19
CA PRO A 116 2.25 0.88 10.67
C PRO A 116 1.66 1.79 9.58
N ALA A 117 1.92 1.56 8.29
CA ALA A 117 1.39 2.40 7.21
C ALA A 117 -0.15 2.43 7.17
N ALA A 118 -0.80 1.33 7.52
CA ALA A 118 -2.24 1.26 7.72
C ALA A 118 -2.58 0.35 8.90
N SER A 119 -3.62 0.69 9.67
CA SER A 119 -4.14 -0.16 10.75
C SER A 119 -4.87 -1.40 10.21
N LEU A 120 -5.45 -1.30 9.01
CA LEU A 120 -6.14 -2.38 8.31
C LEU A 120 -5.60 -2.50 6.87
N PRO A 121 -4.57 -3.31 6.65
CA PRO A 121 -3.81 -3.34 5.39
C PRO A 121 -4.62 -3.83 4.18
N HIS A 122 -5.72 -4.52 4.38
CA HIS A 122 -6.61 -5.00 3.32
C HIS A 122 -7.62 -3.96 2.82
N PHE A 123 -7.68 -2.77 3.44
CA PHE A 123 -8.50 -1.67 2.95
C PHE A 123 -7.65 -0.58 2.30
N THR A 124 -8.11 -0.09 1.16
CA THR A 124 -7.56 1.10 0.52
C THR A 124 -8.25 2.36 1.02
N SER A 125 -7.52 3.48 1.09
CA SER A 125 -8.09 4.80 1.40
C SER A 125 -8.60 5.54 0.16
N ILE A 126 -8.17 5.13 -1.05
CA ILE A 126 -8.49 5.76 -2.33
C ILE A 126 -8.86 4.68 -3.34
N GLY A 127 -9.66 5.05 -4.34
CA GLY A 127 -10.13 4.16 -5.39
C GLY A 127 -11.47 3.53 -5.07
N MET A 128 -11.99 2.71 -6.00
CA MET A 128 -13.34 2.13 -5.89
C MET A 128 -13.50 1.17 -4.70
N GLY A 129 -12.41 0.54 -4.27
CA GLY A 129 -12.38 -0.32 -3.09
C GLY A 129 -12.51 0.42 -1.74
N ALA A 130 -12.35 1.75 -1.73
CA ALA A 130 -12.36 2.54 -0.49
C ALA A 130 -13.69 2.45 0.27
N MET A 131 -14.80 2.27 -0.44
CA MET A 131 -16.13 2.11 0.17
C MET A 131 -16.20 0.93 1.13
N LYS A 132 -15.38 -0.11 0.95
CA LYS A 132 -15.35 -1.30 1.82
C LYS A 132 -14.98 -0.99 3.27
N ARG A 133 -14.37 0.18 3.53
CA ARG A 133 -14.07 0.64 4.89
C ARG A 133 -15.31 1.03 5.68
N PHE A 134 -16.41 1.33 5.00
CA PHE A 134 -17.66 1.85 5.58
C PHE A 134 -18.80 0.83 5.57
N VAL A 135 -18.53 -0.38 5.12
CA VAL A 135 -19.49 -1.47 5.07
C VAL A 135 -18.96 -2.69 5.80
N ARG A 136 -19.85 -3.59 6.16
CA ARG A 136 -19.49 -4.89 6.71
C ARG A 136 -20.26 -6.00 6.00
N PRO A 137 -19.71 -7.19 5.91
CA PRO A 137 -20.46 -8.35 5.45
C PRO A 137 -21.61 -8.68 6.44
N LEU A 138 -22.72 -9.18 5.90
CA LEU A 138 -23.82 -9.75 6.65
C LEU A 138 -24.20 -11.07 5.97
N CYS A 139 -24.28 -12.13 6.75
CA CYS A 139 -24.73 -13.44 6.30
C CYS A 139 -26.21 -13.61 6.67
N TYR A 140 -26.99 -14.09 5.71
CA TYR A 140 -28.36 -14.55 5.93
C TYR A 140 -28.37 -16.07 5.88
N GLN A 141 -28.83 -16.72 6.92
CA GLN A 141 -28.96 -18.17 7.01
C GLN A 141 -30.40 -18.52 7.40
N ASP A 142 -30.99 -19.48 6.68
CA ASP A 142 -32.35 -19.97 6.92
C ASP A 142 -33.43 -18.87 6.92
N VAL A 143 -33.19 -17.80 6.18
CA VAL A 143 -34.12 -16.68 6.03
C VAL A 143 -35.08 -16.98 4.87
N PRO A 144 -36.41 -16.85 5.06
CA PRO A 144 -37.36 -16.94 3.98
C PRO A 144 -37.06 -15.96 2.84
N ASP A 145 -37.28 -16.39 1.59
CA ASP A 145 -36.92 -15.60 0.40
C ASP A 145 -37.60 -14.23 0.39
N GLU A 146 -38.83 -14.15 0.87
CA GLU A 146 -39.65 -12.92 0.92
C GLU A 146 -39.09 -11.89 1.90
N LEU A 147 -38.24 -12.31 2.86
CA LEU A 147 -37.61 -11.44 3.84
C LEU A 147 -36.21 -11.04 3.41
N LEU A 148 -35.65 -11.63 2.35
CA LEU A 148 -34.35 -11.27 1.81
C LEU A 148 -34.42 -9.94 1.05
N PRO A 149 -33.33 -9.14 1.08
CA PRO A 149 -33.15 -8.03 0.14
C PRO A 149 -33.31 -8.53 -1.31
N ARG A 150 -33.84 -7.69 -2.19
CA ARG A 150 -34.10 -8.05 -3.60
C ARG A 150 -32.84 -8.56 -4.33
N GLU A 151 -31.69 -8.07 -3.92
CA GLU A 151 -30.37 -8.47 -4.44
C GLU A 151 -30.04 -9.94 -4.16
N LEU A 152 -30.64 -10.52 -3.10
CA LEU A 152 -30.36 -11.87 -2.62
C LEU A 152 -31.51 -12.86 -2.85
N GLN A 153 -32.69 -12.39 -3.29
CA GLN A 153 -33.82 -13.27 -3.57
C GLN A 153 -33.47 -14.30 -4.64
N ASP A 154 -34.00 -15.51 -4.49
CA ASP A 154 -33.70 -16.64 -5.35
C ASP A 154 -34.02 -16.34 -6.83
N SER A 155 -35.12 -15.67 -7.11
CA SER A 155 -35.55 -15.29 -8.47
C SER A 155 -34.63 -14.29 -9.17
N ASN A 156 -33.70 -13.64 -8.44
CA ASN A 156 -32.84 -12.59 -8.96
C ASN A 156 -33.61 -11.46 -9.70
N PRO A 157 -34.56 -10.81 -9.06
CA PRO A 157 -35.46 -9.87 -9.73
C PRO A 157 -34.76 -8.62 -10.30
N LEU A 158 -33.51 -8.36 -9.91
CA LEU A 158 -32.69 -7.27 -10.41
C LEU A 158 -31.72 -7.69 -11.54
N GLY A 159 -31.66 -8.98 -11.89
CA GLY A 159 -30.78 -9.50 -12.93
C GLY A 159 -29.28 -9.29 -12.63
N LEU A 160 -28.91 -9.26 -11.36
CA LEU A 160 -27.53 -9.02 -10.94
C LEU A 160 -26.65 -10.23 -11.23
N MET A 161 -25.39 -9.97 -11.57
CA MET A 161 -24.38 -11.01 -11.60
C MET A 161 -24.04 -11.42 -10.16
N ARG A 162 -24.31 -12.66 -9.79
CA ARG A 162 -24.10 -13.20 -8.45
C ARG A 162 -23.17 -14.40 -8.49
N LEU A 163 -22.47 -14.64 -7.41
CA LEU A 163 -21.71 -15.85 -7.19
C LEU A 163 -22.60 -16.86 -6.49
N VAL A 164 -23.01 -17.91 -7.22
CA VAL A 164 -23.87 -18.98 -6.72
C VAL A 164 -23.09 -20.28 -6.81
N ASP A 165 -22.88 -20.97 -5.70
CA ASP A 165 -22.13 -22.22 -5.61
C ASP A 165 -20.76 -22.18 -6.34
N GLY A 166 -20.06 -21.05 -6.19
CA GLY A 166 -18.74 -20.84 -6.80
C GLY A 166 -18.76 -20.47 -8.28
N ARG A 167 -19.94 -20.24 -8.90
CA ARG A 167 -20.09 -19.84 -10.31
C ARG A 167 -20.81 -18.52 -10.45
N TYR A 168 -20.34 -17.67 -11.34
CA TYR A 168 -21.03 -16.43 -11.66
C TYR A 168 -22.25 -16.70 -12.56
N SER A 169 -23.43 -16.26 -12.12
CA SER A 169 -24.69 -16.41 -12.86
C SER A 169 -25.58 -15.18 -12.69
N ARG A 170 -26.45 -14.93 -13.67
CA ARG A 170 -27.58 -14.01 -13.60
C ARG A 170 -28.90 -14.72 -13.42
N GLU A 171 -28.90 -16.02 -13.44
CA GLU A 171 -30.09 -16.84 -13.31
C GLU A 171 -30.61 -16.86 -11.87
N GLY A 172 -31.85 -17.22 -11.71
CA GLY A 172 -32.43 -17.54 -10.41
C GLY A 172 -31.83 -18.81 -9.83
N VAL A 173 -31.90 -18.96 -8.52
CA VAL A 173 -31.49 -20.16 -7.80
C VAL A 173 -32.72 -21.05 -7.62
N THR A 174 -32.64 -22.31 -7.98
CA THR A 174 -33.66 -23.31 -7.65
C THR A 174 -33.18 -24.09 -6.44
N ARG A 175 -33.83 -23.90 -5.31
CA ARG A 175 -33.56 -24.73 -4.12
C ARG A 175 -34.16 -26.11 -4.33
N PRO A 176 -33.48 -27.20 -3.93
CA PRO A 176 -34.14 -28.49 -3.82
C PRO A 176 -35.33 -28.38 -2.88
N LEU A 177 -36.44 -28.94 -3.26
CA LEU A 177 -37.58 -29.12 -2.32
C LEU A 177 -37.13 -30.19 -1.33
N ASP A 178 -37.09 -29.85 -0.04
CA ASP A 178 -36.91 -30.80 1.05
C ASP A 178 -38.08 -31.78 1.16
#